data_d8c770147852d519310907edbf48cabb
#
_entry.id   d8c770147852d519310907edbf48cabb
#
_cell.length_a   1.000
_cell.length_b   1.000
_cell.length_c   1.000
_cell.angle_alpha   90.00
_cell.angle_beta   90.00
_cell.angle_gamma   90.00
#
_symmetry.space_group_name_H-M   'P 1'
#
loop_
_entity.id
_entity.type
_entity.pdbx_description
1 polymer ?
#
loop_
_entity_poly.entity_id
_entity_poly.type
_entity_poly.pdbx_seq_one_letter_code
_entity_poly.pdbx_strand_id
1 'polypeptide(L)'
;MSSVLRVALAVFAAGLLTHPPVADAQTGAPAARSRRGGVESRYDVSRMGDVVTLSDTRTALVVRVLTPASNAYQMTVKGEDVIRRTWNTLDDIRGQLGLNGVPLLWPYANRLDEQAFYANGQKYSFDPGLGNTGRGAIPIHGFVTGADAWKVVDAKADAASAWVTMKLDFFRIPRYMKQFPFAHTLTMTYRVQDGALEVHTRIDSLSDERMPIAIGFHPYFQLTDSPREEWRIAIGAKTHWKLEPRKLPTGETEPITRFLPDPKHVLVKDVMLDDIFTDLERDERGRATLSLVGKAQQVDVLIGPKFRTALVYTPPAPAVPMRGSVAFEPMAAITNALNLTQKGLYKELQSIEPGGSWEESFWIRPHGF
;
A
#
# COMPACT_ATOMS: atom_id res chain seq x y z
N MET A 1 -13.79 9.07 62.74
CA MET A 1 -14.65 8.02 63.36
C MET A 1 -14.42 6.73 62.56
N SER A 2 -13.83 5.79 63.26
CA SER A 2 -13.35 4.50 62.75
C SER A 2 -14.47 3.50 62.50
N SER A 3 -14.30 2.62 61.53
CA SER A 3 -14.80 1.25 61.65
C SER A 3 -14.00 0.31 60.73
N VAL A 4 -13.26 -0.52 61.42
CA VAL A 4 -12.51 -1.69 60.96
C VAL A 4 -13.49 -2.87 60.83
N LEU A 5 -13.43 -3.63 59.76
CA LEU A 5 -14.06 -4.96 59.75
C LEU A 5 -13.05 -6.03 59.33
N ARG A 6 -13.05 -7.07 60.14
CA ARG A 6 -12.06 -8.13 60.28
C ARG A 6 -12.22 -9.24 59.23
N VAL A 7 -11.07 -9.79 58.88
CA VAL A 7 -10.83 -11.04 58.13
C VAL A 7 -11.27 -12.26 58.94
N ALA A 8 -11.90 -13.22 58.26
CA ALA A 8 -12.06 -14.59 58.77
C ALA A 8 -11.35 -15.59 57.85
N LEU A 9 -10.34 -16.23 58.39
CA LEU A 9 -9.60 -17.35 57.79
C LEU A 9 -10.37 -18.64 58.01
N ALA A 10 -10.61 -19.42 56.99
CA ALA A 10 -11.09 -20.81 57.09
C ALA A 10 -10.03 -21.75 56.50
N VAL A 11 -9.45 -22.55 57.40
CA VAL A 11 -8.57 -23.68 57.05
C VAL A 11 -9.44 -24.91 56.81
N PHE A 12 -9.27 -25.59 55.70
CA PHE A 12 -9.77 -26.93 55.49
C PHE A 12 -8.65 -27.90 55.11
N ALA A 13 -8.69 -29.03 55.80
CA ALA A 13 -7.66 -30.05 55.87
C ALA A 13 -7.61 -30.95 54.60
N ALA A 14 -6.42 -31.47 54.40
CA ALA A 14 -6.08 -32.43 53.36
C ALA A 14 -6.77 -33.80 53.56
N GLY A 15 -7.36 -34.31 52.49
CA GLY A 15 -7.76 -35.71 52.35
C GLY A 15 -6.94 -36.40 51.26
N LEU A 16 -6.01 -37.28 51.67
CA LEU A 16 -5.33 -38.22 50.75
C LEU A 16 -6.29 -39.27 50.23
N LEU A 17 -6.51 -39.29 48.90
CA LEU A 17 -7.09 -40.42 48.21
C LEU A 17 -6.05 -41.03 47.28
N THR A 18 -5.62 -42.23 47.62
CA THR A 18 -4.76 -43.10 46.81
C THR A 18 -5.52 -43.69 45.63
N HIS A 19 -4.99 -43.50 44.43
CA HIS A 19 -5.45 -44.17 43.21
C HIS A 19 -4.43 -45.23 42.76
N PRO A 20 -4.86 -46.35 42.22
CA PRO A 20 -3.98 -47.41 41.75
C PRO A 20 -3.31 -47.08 40.44
N PRO A 21 -2.17 -47.73 40.07
CA PRO A 21 -1.45 -47.42 38.84
C PRO A 21 -2.20 -47.89 37.62
N VAL A 22 -2.37 -47.00 36.64
CA VAL A 22 -2.83 -47.34 35.29
C VAL A 22 -1.63 -47.76 34.43
N ALA A 23 -1.81 -48.88 33.76
CA ALA A 23 -0.84 -49.56 32.93
C ALA A 23 -0.35 -48.73 31.74
N ASP A 24 0.90 -48.99 31.36
CA ASP A 24 1.60 -48.48 30.20
C ASP A 24 0.78 -48.54 28.91
N ALA A 25 0.50 -47.37 28.32
CA ALA A 25 0.05 -47.27 26.93
C ALA A 25 1.29 -47.00 26.03
N GLN A 26 1.50 -47.95 25.16
CA GLN A 26 2.57 -48.03 24.15
C GLN A 26 2.76 -46.70 23.43
N THR A 27 4.02 -46.23 23.43
CA THR A 27 4.53 -45.15 22.58
C THR A 27 4.44 -45.61 21.12
N GLY A 28 3.38 -45.20 20.41
CA GLY A 28 3.32 -45.26 18.97
C GLY A 28 4.35 -44.29 18.37
N ALA A 29 5.32 -44.82 17.67
CA ALA A 29 6.27 -44.04 16.87
C ALA A 29 5.48 -43.14 15.91
N PRO A 30 5.93 -41.87 15.68
CA PRO A 30 5.28 -41.01 14.70
C PRO A 30 5.42 -41.65 13.32
N ALA A 31 4.30 -41.86 12.65
CA ALA A 31 4.24 -42.35 11.28
C ALA A 31 5.13 -41.47 10.40
N ALA A 32 6.16 -42.06 9.81
CA ALA A 32 7.01 -41.44 8.81
C ALA A 32 6.11 -40.91 7.67
N ARG A 33 5.97 -39.60 7.55
CA ARG A 33 5.37 -38.96 6.37
C ARG A 33 6.20 -39.41 5.18
N SER A 34 5.61 -40.23 4.34
CA SER A 34 6.11 -40.60 3.02
C SER A 34 6.43 -39.31 2.27
N ARG A 35 7.74 -39.00 2.13
CA ARG A 35 8.22 -38.00 1.17
C ARG A 35 7.98 -38.60 -0.21
N ARG A 36 6.80 -38.39 -0.78
CA ARG A 36 6.66 -38.44 -2.22
C ARG A 36 7.51 -37.30 -2.74
N GLY A 37 8.52 -37.60 -3.58
CA GLY A 37 9.33 -36.62 -4.28
C GLY A 37 8.49 -35.76 -5.24
N GLY A 38 7.73 -34.83 -4.70
CA GLY A 38 7.10 -33.75 -5.44
C GLY A 38 8.18 -32.69 -5.66
N VAL A 39 8.35 -32.24 -6.89
CA VAL A 39 9.08 -31.01 -7.22
C VAL A 39 8.50 -29.93 -6.31
N GLU A 40 9.31 -29.36 -5.40
CA GLU A 40 8.86 -28.23 -4.57
C GLU A 40 8.35 -27.13 -5.50
N SER A 41 7.11 -26.72 -5.31
CA SER A 41 6.52 -25.64 -6.11
C SER A 41 7.33 -24.36 -5.88
N ARG A 42 7.72 -23.71 -6.97
CA ARG A 42 8.41 -22.41 -6.89
C ARG A 42 7.56 -21.37 -6.18
N TYR A 43 6.25 -21.37 -6.43
CA TYR A 43 5.32 -20.42 -5.87
C TYR A 43 4.43 -21.11 -4.86
N ASP A 44 4.18 -20.43 -3.73
CA ASP A 44 3.31 -20.92 -2.69
C ASP A 44 2.39 -19.82 -2.16
N VAL A 45 1.20 -20.23 -1.72
CA VAL A 45 0.23 -19.40 -1.04
C VAL A 45 -0.23 -20.10 0.23
N SER A 46 -0.16 -19.40 1.34
CA SER A 46 -0.69 -19.87 2.61
C SER A 46 -1.57 -18.80 3.26
N ARG A 47 -2.47 -19.23 4.13
CA ARG A 47 -3.37 -18.33 4.86
C ARG A 47 -3.38 -18.68 6.34
N MET A 48 -3.22 -17.66 7.18
CA MET A 48 -3.37 -17.78 8.63
C MET A 48 -4.23 -16.61 9.13
N GLY A 49 -5.45 -16.93 9.51
CA GLY A 49 -6.44 -15.92 9.92
C GLY A 49 -6.76 -14.94 8.79
N ASP A 50 -6.48 -13.67 9.03
CA ASP A 50 -6.68 -12.55 8.12
C ASP A 50 -5.44 -12.21 7.26
N VAL A 51 -4.38 -13.02 7.35
CA VAL A 51 -3.15 -12.85 6.57
C VAL A 51 -3.04 -13.92 5.50
N VAL A 52 -2.81 -13.48 4.25
CA VAL A 52 -2.37 -14.33 3.15
C VAL A 52 -0.88 -14.06 2.90
N THR A 53 -0.09 -15.12 2.82
CA THR A 53 1.34 -15.07 2.49
C THR A 53 1.53 -15.65 1.08
N LEU A 54 2.22 -14.89 0.23
CA LEU A 54 2.62 -15.26 -1.12
C LEU A 54 4.14 -15.38 -1.14
N SER A 55 4.70 -16.41 -1.78
CA SER A 55 6.15 -16.59 -1.86
C SER A 55 6.63 -17.06 -3.22
N ASP A 56 7.86 -16.67 -3.58
CA ASP A 56 8.69 -17.20 -4.66
C ASP A 56 9.96 -17.80 -4.02
N THR A 57 10.03 -19.11 -3.92
CA THR A 57 11.15 -19.82 -3.25
C THR A 57 12.48 -19.62 -3.97
N ARG A 58 12.47 -19.41 -5.30
CA ARG A 58 13.69 -19.19 -6.08
C ARG A 58 14.38 -17.87 -5.75
N THR A 59 13.60 -16.82 -5.48
CA THR A 59 14.12 -15.49 -5.15
C THR A 59 14.11 -15.21 -3.66
N ALA A 60 13.52 -16.11 -2.85
CA ALA A 60 13.22 -15.92 -1.43
C ALA A 60 12.37 -14.68 -1.14
N LEU A 61 11.55 -14.26 -2.13
CA LEU A 61 10.58 -13.18 -1.96
C LEU A 61 9.36 -13.68 -1.20
N VAL A 62 8.99 -12.96 -0.15
CA VAL A 62 7.77 -13.21 0.63
C VAL A 62 6.98 -11.92 0.77
N VAL A 63 5.70 -11.98 0.44
CA VAL A 63 4.73 -10.87 0.59
C VAL A 63 3.61 -11.31 1.51
N ARG A 64 3.33 -10.51 2.54
CA ARG A 64 2.21 -10.74 3.47
C ARG A 64 1.14 -9.68 3.27
N VAL A 65 -0.08 -10.14 3.03
CA VAL A 65 -1.24 -9.30 2.74
C VAL A 65 -2.25 -9.41 3.88
N LEU A 66 -2.57 -8.27 4.49
CA LEU A 66 -3.67 -8.13 5.46
C LEU A 66 -4.98 -7.99 4.68
N THR A 67 -5.77 -9.06 4.67
CA THR A 67 -6.91 -9.19 3.75
C THR A 67 -8.08 -8.26 4.05
N PRO A 68 -8.45 -7.96 5.32
CA PRO A 68 -9.55 -7.03 5.59
C PRO A 68 -9.29 -5.61 5.07
N ALA A 69 -8.00 -5.21 5.00
CA ALA A 69 -7.58 -3.90 4.54
C ALA A 69 -7.09 -3.88 3.08
N SER A 70 -7.01 -5.04 2.44
CA SER A 70 -6.37 -5.20 1.12
C SER A 70 -5.03 -4.46 1.04
N ASN A 71 -4.10 -4.84 1.92
CA ASN A 71 -2.80 -4.18 2.01
C ASN A 71 -1.66 -5.20 2.11
N ALA A 72 -0.73 -5.15 1.16
CA ALA A 72 0.55 -5.87 1.26
C ALA A 72 1.42 -5.15 2.30
N TYR A 73 1.20 -5.46 3.57
CA TYR A 73 1.80 -4.75 4.69
C TYR A 73 3.27 -5.09 4.92
N GLN A 74 3.75 -6.18 4.35
CA GLN A 74 5.15 -6.58 4.43
C GLN A 74 5.59 -7.24 3.12
N MET A 75 6.80 -6.90 2.69
CA MET A 75 7.52 -7.52 1.58
C MET A 75 8.97 -7.72 2.00
N THR A 76 9.45 -8.97 1.97
CA THR A 76 10.83 -9.32 2.35
C THR A 76 11.51 -10.16 1.27
N VAL A 77 12.83 -10.02 1.15
CA VAL A 77 13.70 -10.93 0.37
C VAL A 77 14.75 -11.48 1.31
N LYS A 78 14.89 -12.81 1.39
CA LYS A 78 15.79 -13.51 2.35
C LYS A 78 15.59 -13.05 3.81
N GLY A 79 14.39 -12.58 4.15
CA GLY A 79 14.05 -12.06 5.49
C GLY A 79 14.30 -10.57 5.72
N GLU A 80 14.94 -9.87 4.78
CA GLU A 80 15.18 -8.43 4.84
C GLU A 80 13.96 -7.66 4.29
N ASP A 81 13.51 -6.64 5.02
CA ASP A 81 12.36 -5.83 4.63
C ASP A 81 12.71 -4.88 3.46
N VAL A 82 11.97 -4.99 2.36
CA VAL A 82 12.01 -4.10 1.17
C VAL A 82 11.10 -2.89 1.38
N ILE A 83 9.88 -3.14 1.85
CA ILE A 83 8.93 -2.11 2.25
C ILE A 83 9.26 -1.69 3.69
N ARG A 84 9.28 -0.38 3.93
CA ARG A 84 9.59 0.19 5.25
C ARG A 84 8.65 -0.35 6.32
N ARG A 85 9.22 -0.96 7.34
CA ARG A 85 8.51 -1.47 8.50
C ARG A 85 8.64 -0.51 9.69
N THR A 86 7.50 -0.06 10.25
CA THR A 86 7.43 0.86 11.41
C THR A 86 6.76 0.23 12.62
N TRP A 87 6.50 -1.06 12.59
CA TRP A 87 5.77 -1.85 13.58
C TRP A 87 6.59 -3.08 14.00
N ASN A 88 6.32 -3.61 15.20
CA ASN A 88 6.97 -4.82 15.72
C ASN A 88 6.11 -6.07 15.49
N THR A 89 4.82 -5.95 15.77
CA THR A 89 3.84 -7.04 15.63
C THR A 89 2.72 -6.64 14.67
N LEU A 90 2.01 -7.61 14.11
CA LEU A 90 0.87 -7.33 13.24
C LEU A 90 -0.25 -6.57 14.00
N ASP A 91 -0.39 -6.81 15.30
CA ASP A 91 -1.40 -6.15 16.13
C ASP A 91 -1.17 -4.64 16.27
N ASP A 92 0.09 -4.19 16.13
CA ASP A 92 0.44 -2.76 16.16
C ASP A 92 -0.20 -1.99 14.99
N ILE A 93 -0.50 -2.68 13.87
CA ILE A 93 -1.06 -2.08 12.65
C ILE A 93 -2.49 -2.51 12.33
N ARG A 94 -3.03 -3.54 13.02
CA ARG A 94 -4.43 -3.90 12.86
C ARG A 94 -5.34 -2.74 13.27
N GLY A 95 -6.20 -2.29 12.34
CA GLY A 95 -7.09 -1.13 12.55
C GLY A 95 -6.42 0.25 12.49
N GLN A 96 -5.09 0.32 12.41
CA GLN A 96 -4.31 1.56 12.33
C GLN A 96 -3.19 1.47 11.29
N LEU A 97 -3.48 0.91 10.14
CA LEU A 97 -2.48 0.72 9.06
C LEU A 97 -1.76 2.02 8.69
N GLY A 98 -2.45 3.15 8.69
CA GLY A 98 -1.89 4.42 8.25
C GLY A 98 -1.29 4.27 6.84
N LEU A 99 -0.05 4.71 6.67
CA LEU A 99 0.71 4.55 5.42
C LEU A 99 1.72 3.39 5.47
N ASN A 100 1.48 2.34 6.27
CA ASN A 100 2.30 1.14 6.25
C ASN A 100 1.95 0.24 5.06
N GLY A 101 2.95 -0.50 4.55
CA GLY A 101 2.75 -1.44 3.45
C GLY A 101 2.59 -0.75 2.09
N VAL A 102 1.59 -1.20 1.33
CA VAL A 102 1.19 -0.66 0.03
C VAL A 102 -0.22 -0.06 0.14
N PRO A 103 -0.36 1.11 0.76
CA PRO A 103 -1.66 1.71 1.01
C PRO A 103 -2.31 2.22 -0.28
N LEU A 104 -3.57 1.85 -0.48
CA LEU A 104 -4.41 2.38 -1.54
C LEU A 104 -4.93 3.77 -1.16
N LEU A 105 -4.75 4.74 -2.04
CA LEU A 105 -5.25 6.11 -1.92
C LEU A 105 -6.46 6.27 -2.84
N TRP A 106 -7.66 6.19 -2.28
CA TRP A 106 -8.91 6.24 -3.03
C TRP A 106 -10.00 7.01 -2.25
N PRO A 107 -10.86 7.83 -2.91
CA PRO A 107 -10.99 8.04 -4.36
C PRO A 107 -10.01 9.05 -4.97
N TYR A 108 -9.13 9.65 -4.18
CA TYR A 108 -8.08 10.54 -4.68
C TYR A 108 -6.76 10.30 -3.94
N ALA A 109 -5.68 10.41 -4.67
CA ALA A 109 -4.33 10.41 -4.13
C ALA A 109 -3.90 11.81 -3.71
N ASN A 110 -3.07 11.89 -2.68
CA ASN A 110 -2.50 13.10 -2.14
C ASN A 110 -3.59 14.14 -1.72
N ARG A 111 -3.35 15.44 -1.87
CA ARG A 111 -4.14 16.54 -1.27
C ARG A 111 -5.20 17.09 -2.24
N LEU A 112 -6.28 17.64 -1.67
CA LEU A 112 -7.18 18.56 -2.36
C LEU A 112 -7.08 19.93 -1.69
N ASP A 113 -7.34 21.02 -2.44
CA ASP A 113 -7.19 22.40 -1.97
C ASP A 113 -8.38 22.92 -1.14
N GLU A 114 -9.50 22.18 -1.17
CA GLU A 114 -10.68 22.45 -0.35
C GLU A 114 -11.35 21.16 0.15
N GLN A 115 -12.29 21.29 1.09
CA GLN A 115 -13.10 20.17 1.62
C GLN A 115 -14.18 19.72 0.61
N ALA A 116 -13.80 19.63 -0.67
CA ALA A 116 -14.68 19.24 -1.76
C ALA A 116 -13.85 18.80 -2.98
N PHE A 117 -14.53 18.16 -3.91
CA PHE A 117 -14.01 17.91 -5.26
C PHE A 117 -15.08 18.25 -6.31
N TYR A 118 -14.66 18.33 -7.57
CA TYR A 118 -15.54 18.58 -8.69
C TYR A 118 -15.51 17.42 -9.68
N ALA A 119 -16.69 17.05 -10.17
CA ALA A 119 -16.87 16.09 -11.26
C ALA A 119 -18.18 16.43 -12.00
N ASN A 120 -18.21 16.20 -13.31
CA ASN A 120 -19.39 16.42 -14.17
C ASN A 120 -20.02 17.84 -14.01
N GLY A 121 -19.18 18.87 -13.74
CA GLY A 121 -19.63 20.24 -13.52
C GLY A 121 -20.29 20.48 -12.16
N GLN A 122 -20.29 19.50 -11.25
CA GLN A 122 -20.89 19.60 -9.92
C GLN A 122 -19.81 19.61 -8.83
N LYS A 123 -20.12 20.28 -7.71
CA LYS A 123 -19.32 20.29 -6.49
C LYS A 123 -19.82 19.25 -5.51
N TYR A 124 -18.94 18.41 -5.03
CA TYR A 124 -19.20 17.39 -4.00
C TYR A 124 -18.41 17.74 -2.74
N SER A 125 -19.11 18.13 -1.69
CA SER A 125 -18.50 18.51 -0.42
C SER A 125 -18.27 17.29 0.46
N PHE A 126 -17.10 17.21 1.10
CA PHE A 126 -16.81 16.21 2.13
C PHE A 126 -17.41 16.63 3.47
N ASP A 127 -17.76 15.63 4.27
CA ASP A 127 -18.11 15.78 5.67
C ASP A 127 -16.84 15.56 6.51
N PRO A 128 -16.24 16.59 7.13
CA PRO A 128 -15.03 16.44 7.94
C PRO A 128 -15.19 15.46 9.11
N GLY A 129 -16.43 15.27 9.60
CA GLY A 129 -16.74 14.33 10.68
C GLY A 129 -16.60 12.85 10.26
N LEU A 130 -16.52 12.55 8.95
CA LEU A 130 -16.32 11.20 8.43
C LEU A 130 -14.83 10.85 8.23
N GLY A 131 -13.91 11.73 8.57
CA GLY A 131 -12.47 11.56 8.37
C GLY A 131 -11.99 12.11 7.03
N ASN A 132 -10.79 11.73 6.58
CA ASN A 132 -10.07 12.17 5.38
C ASN A 132 -9.44 13.58 5.46
N THR A 133 -9.34 14.16 6.63
CA THR A 133 -8.65 15.45 6.81
C THR A 133 -7.24 15.24 7.32
N GLY A 134 -6.26 15.71 6.57
CA GLY A 134 -4.88 15.81 6.99
C GLY A 134 -4.64 16.99 7.95
N ARG A 135 -3.39 17.27 8.26
CA ARG A 135 -2.98 18.44 9.04
C ARG A 135 -3.47 19.72 8.36
N GLY A 136 -4.09 20.61 9.11
CA GLY A 136 -4.61 21.89 8.59
C GLY A 136 -5.98 21.78 7.90
N ALA A 137 -6.74 20.72 8.17
CA ALA A 137 -8.09 20.47 7.63
C ALA A 137 -8.15 20.33 6.09
N ILE A 138 -7.02 20.04 5.44
CA ILE A 138 -6.99 19.75 4.00
C ILE A 138 -7.24 18.25 3.79
N PRO A 139 -8.14 17.86 2.89
CA PRO A 139 -8.34 16.46 2.55
C PRO A 139 -7.06 15.85 1.96
N ILE A 140 -6.71 14.64 2.41
CA ILE A 140 -5.50 13.94 1.95
C ILE A 140 -5.75 12.43 1.86
N HIS A 141 -5.29 11.80 0.78
CA HIS A 141 -5.25 10.35 0.55
C HIS A 141 -6.61 9.63 0.51
N GLY A 142 -7.70 10.36 0.31
CA GLY A 142 -9.04 9.77 0.32
C GLY A 142 -9.40 9.18 1.69
N PHE A 143 -10.21 8.11 1.70
CA PHE A 143 -10.74 7.55 2.95
C PHE A 143 -10.88 6.02 2.95
N VAL A 144 -10.25 5.33 2.00
CA VAL A 144 -10.31 3.86 1.86
C VAL A 144 -9.05 3.15 2.39
N THR A 145 -7.98 3.88 2.67
CA THR A 145 -6.68 3.33 3.10
C THR A 145 -6.77 2.39 4.31
N GLY A 146 -7.67 2.67 5.26
CA GLY A 146 -7.91 1.83 6.43
C GLY A 146 -9.24 1.06 6.38
N ALA A 147 -9.84 0.89 5.19
CA ALA A 147 -11.08 0.13 5.04
C ALA A 147 -10.89 -1.33 5.45
N ASP A 148 -11.81 -1.85 6.25
CA ASP A 148 -11.83 -3.23 6.78
C ASP A 148 -12.88 -4.12 6.12
N ALA A 149 -13.49 -3.65 5.03
CA ALA A 149 -14.63 -4.28 4.36
C ALA A 149 -14.23 -5.12 3.12
N TRP A 150 -12.94 -5.30 2.88
CA TRP A 150 -12.46 -6.12 1.78
C TRP A 150 -12.73 -7.61 2.01
N LYS A 151 -13.06 -8.31 0.92
CA LYS A 151 -13.32 -9.76 0.94
C LYS A 151 -12.36 -10.47 0.00
N VAL A 152 -11.75 -11.55 0.46
CA VAL A 152 -10.96 -12.43 -0.40
C VAL A 152 -11.89 -13.12 -1.40
N VAL A 153 -11.59 -12.98 -2.68
CA VAL A 153 -12.28 -13.61 -3.80
C VAL A 153 -11.54 -14.86 -4.25
N ASP A 154 -10.20 -14.78 -4.29
CA ASP A 154 -9.35 -15.88 -4.73
C ASP A 154 -7.97 -15.78 -4.05
N ALA A 155 -7.36 -16.96 -3.75
CA ALA A 155 -5.97 -17.03 -3.25
C ALA A 155 -5.39 -18.36 -3.70
N LYS A 156 -4.45 -18.34 -4.64
CA LYS A 156 -3.89 -19.53 -5.29
C LYS A 156 -2.43 -19.34 -5.69
N ALA A 157 -1.79 -20.46 -5.97
CA ALA A 157 -0.51 -20.52 -6.65
C ALA A 157 -0.56 -21.54 -7.78
N ASP A 158 0.21 -21.28 -8.84
CA ASP A 158 0.44 -22.19 -9.96
C ASP A 158 1.94 -22.23 -10.30
N ALA A 159 2.27 -22.80 -11.45
CA ALA A 159 3.68 -22.90 -11.90
C ALA A 159 4.29 -21.52 -12.24
N ALA A 160 3.48 -20.50 -12.47
CA ALA A 160 3.90 -19.18 -12.94
C ALA A 160 3.92 -18.11 -11.86
N SER A 161 3.05 -18.20 -10.85
CA SER A 161 2.86 -17.14 -9.83
C SER A 161 2.10 -17.62 -8.60
N ALA A 162 2.14 -16.81 -7.52
CA ALA A 162 1.22 -16.89 -6.39
C ALA A 162 0.45 -15.58 -6.28
N TRP A 163 -0.86 -15.61 -6.00
CA TRP A 163 -1.67 -14.40 -5.89
C TRP A 163 -2.78 -14.50 -4.87
N VAL A 164 -3.25 -13.33 -4.44
CA VAL A 164 -4.51 -13.15 -3.71
C VAL A 164 -5.28 -12.01 -4.35
N THR A 165 -6.58 -12.23 -4.58
CA THR A 165 -7.51 -11.22 -5.11
C THR A 165 -8.55 -10.89 -4.05
N MET A 166 -8.76 -9.61 -3.83
CA MET A 166 -9.74 -9.08 -2.89
C MET A 166 -10.66 -8.08 -3.57
N LYS A 167 -11.89 -8.00 -3.09
CA LYS A 167 -12.94 -7.11 -3.62
C LYS A 167 -13.54 -6.27 -2.51
N LEU A 168 -13.78 -4.99 -2.81
CA LEU A 168 -14.56 -4.06 -2.01
C LEU A 168 -15.79 -3.63 -2.80
N ASP A 169 -16.97 -3.88 -2.27
CA ASP A 169 -18.23 -3.34 -2.79
C ASP A 169 -18.43 -1.93 -2.21
N PHE A 170 -17.75 -0.93 -2.80
CA PHE A 170 -17.77 0.47 -2.33
C PHE A 170 -19.20 1.01 -2.21
N PHE A 171 -20.03 0.69 -3.19
CA PHE A 171 -21.44 1.12 -3.26
C PHE A 171 -22.30 0.64 -2.07
N ARG A 172 -21.83 -0.38 -1.32
CA ARG A 172 -22.53 -0.90 -0.13
C ARG A 172 -22.13 -0.21 1.15
N ILE A 173 -21.23 0.78 1.12
CA ILE A 173 -20.72 1.46 2.31
C ILE A 173 -21.27 2.88 2.34
N PRO A 174 -22.35 3.16 3.11
CA PRO A 174 -23.03 4.45 3.08
C PRO A 174 -22.12 5.64 3.39
N ARG A 175 -21.18 5.49 4.34
CA ARG A 175 -20.21 6.53 4.70
C ARG A 175 -19.29 6.92 3.52
N TYR A 176 -18.97 5.98 2.63
CA TYR A 176 -18.15 6.24 1.45
C TYR A 176 -18.98 6.86 0.33
N MET A 177 -20.17 6.29 0.08
CA MET A 177 -21.10 6.81 -0.91
C MET A 177 -21.55 8.25 -0.61
N LYS A 178 -21.65 8.63 0.67
CA LYS A 178 -21.95 10.02 1.07
C LYS A 178 -20.87 11.00 0.64
N GLN A 179 -19.61 10.57 0.59
CA GLN A 179 -18.46 11.42 0.27
C GLN A 179 -18.05 11.36 -1.20
N PHE A 180 -18.27 10.21 -1.87
CA PHE A 180 -17.97 9.98 -3.27
C PHE A 180 -19.13 9.20 -3.90
N PRO A 181 -20.20 9.89 -4.38
CA PRO A 181 -21.48 9.27 -4.71
C PRO A 181 -21.49 8.59 -6.10
N PHE A 182 -20.40 7.94 -6.47
CA PHE A 182 -20.30 7.12 -7.66
C PHE A 182 -20.28 5.65 -7.25
N ALA A 183 -21.35 4.92 -7.55
CA ALA A 183 -21.44 3.50 -7.21
C ALA A 183 -20.40 2.69 -8.01
N HIS A 184 -19.58 1.90 -7.33
CA HIS A 184 -18.56 1.08 -7.98
C HIS A 184 -18.06 -0.06 -7.09
N THR A 185 -17.29 -0.96 -7.67
CA THR A 185 -16.50 -1.96 -6.94
C THR A 185 -15.03 -1.78 -7.22
N LEU A 186 -14.20 -2.12 -6.24
CA LEU A 186 -12.75 -2.19 -6.35
C LEU A 186 -12.32 -3.65 -6.25
N THR A 187 -11.46 -4.10 -7.17
CA THR A 187 -10.81 -5.41 -7.12
C THR A 187 -9.31 -5.21 -7.13
N MET A 188 -8.63 -5.75 -6.11
CA MET A 188 -7.17 -5.68 -6.00
C MET A 188 -6.58 -7.09 -6.03
N THR A 189 -5.56 -7.29 -6.85
CA THR A 189 -4.78 -8.52 -6.90
C THR A 189 -3.33 -8.22 -6.58
N TYR A 190 -2.82 -8.87 -5.55
CA TYR A 190 -1.40 -8.93 -5.26
C TYR A 190 -0.87 -10.24 -5.83
N ARG A 191 0.14 -10.16 -6.70
CA ARG A 191 0.74 -11.32 -7.38
C ARG A 191 2.26 -11.29 -7.20
N VAL A 192 2.81 -12.40 -6.74
CA VAL A 192 4.26 -12.64 -6.72
C VAL A 192 4.63 -13.46 -7.95
N GLN A 193 5.49 -12.89 -8.79
CA GLN A 193 5.97 -13.51 -10.02
C GLN A 193 7.38 -13.01 -10.35
N ASP A 194 8.28 -13.92 -10.67
CA ASP A 194 9.66 -13.64 -11.12
C ASP A 194 10.41 -12.62 -10.24
N GLY A 195 10.28 -12.80 -8.91
CA GLY A 195 10.96 -11.97 -7.92
C GLY A 195 10.37 -10.55 -7.78
N ALA A 196 9.19 -10.30 -8.31
CA ALA A 196 8.48 -9.02 -8.17
C ALA A 196 7.10 -9.20 -7.55
N LEU A 197 6.62 -8.17 -6.88
CA LEU A 197 5.23 -8.01 -6.48
C LEU A 197 4.52 -7.14 -7.52
N GLU A 198 3.50 -7.69 -8.19
CA GLU A 198 2.52 -6.93 -8.95
C GLU A 198 1.37 -6.51 -8.04
N VAL A 199 0.95 -5.25 -8.15
CA VAL A 199 -0.28 -4.72 -7.56
C VAL A 199 -1.19 -4.31 -8.72
N HIS A 200 -2.19 -5.16 -9.01
CA HIS A 200 -3.18 -4.90 -10.05
C HIS A 200 -4.47 -4.41 -9.42
N THR A 201 -5.03 -3.35 -9.97
CA THR A 201 -6.27 -2.76 -9.50
C THR A 201 -7.25 -2.64 -10.65
N ARG A 202 -8.49 -3.08 -10.40
CA ARG A 202 -9.63 -2.91 -11.30
C ARG A 202 -10.77 -2.21 -10.57
N ILE A 203 -11.38 -1.25 -11.26
CA ILE A 203 -12.54 -0.49 -10.80
C ILE A 203 -13.65 -0.69 -11.82
N ASP A 204 -14.80 -1.25 -11.38
CA ASP A 204 -15.97 -1.40 -12.22
C ASP A 204 -17.04 -0.40 -11.79
N SER A 205 -17.44 0.50 -12.68
CA SER A 205 -18.49 1.49 -12.42
C SER A 205 -19.86 0.85 -12.46
N LEU A 206 -20.66 1.15 -11.44
CA LEU A 206 -22.09 0.86 -11.33
C LEU A 206 -22.89 2.18 -11.28
N SER A 207 -22.23 3.30 -11.54
CA SER A 207 -22.84 4.64 -11.55
C SER A 207 -23.47 4.91 -12.89
N ASP A 208 -24.55 5.69 -12.89
CA ASP A 208 -25.20 6.23 -14.08
C ASP A 208 -24.46 7.48 -14.60
N GLU A 209 -23.50 7.97 -13.86
CA GLU A 209 -22.68 9.12 -14.20
C GLU A 209 -21.23 8.74 -14.46
N ARG A 210 -20.53 9.54 -15.26
CA ARG A 210 -19.10 9.43 -15.53
C ARG A 210 -18.32 9.62 -14.22
N MET A 211 -17.52 8.63 -13.82
CA MET A 211 -16.78 8.62 -12.56
C MET A 211 -15.32 9.05 -12.78
N PRO A 212 -14.81 10.08 -12.08
CA PRO A 212 -13.43 10.50 -12.20
C PRO A 212 -12.47 9.53 -11.52
N ILE A 213 -11.24 9.41 -12.05
CA ILE A 213 -10.18 8.53 -11.53
C ILE A 213 -8.98 9.36 -11.09
N ALA A 214 -8.75 9.39 -9.77
CA ALA A 214 -7.60 10.03 -9.15
C ALA A 214 -6.90 9.10 -8.13
N ILE A 215 -6.90 7.81 -8.41
CA ILE A 215 -6.31 6.74 -7.59
C ILE A 215 -4.79 6.88 -7.50
N GLY A 216 -4.21 6.43 -6.38
CA GLY A 216 -2.78 6.26 -6.21
C GLY A 216 -2.42 5.27 -5.11
N PHE A 217 -1.11 5.08 -4.91
CA PHE A 217 -0.53 4.23 -3.88
C PHE A 217 0.66 4.93 -3.23
N HIS A 218 0.95 4.59 -1.96
CA HIS A 218 1.98 5.29 -1.18
C HIS A 218 2.96 4.34 -0.45
N PRO A 219 3.59 3.38 -1.15
CA PRO A 219 4.58 2.52 -0.51
C PRO A 219 5.85 3.29 -0.16
N TYR A 220 6.43 2.96 1.00
CA TYR A 220 7.74 3.43 1.42
C TYR A 220 8.76 2.31 1.32
N PHE A 221 9.91 2.60 0.76
CA PHE A 221 11.01 1.66 0.56
C PHE A 221 12.20 1.98 1.44
N GLN A 222 12.94 0.95 1.82
CA GLN A 222 14.21 1.06 2.55
C GLN A 222 15.24 0.13 1.94
N LEU A 223 16.51 0.47 2.13
CA LEU A 223 17.65 -0.39 1.84
C LEU A 223 18.41 -0.63 3.14
N THR A 224 19.09 -1.77 3.26
CA THR A 224 19.79 -2.18 4.47
C THR A 224 21.30 -2.28 4.26
N ASP A 225 21.78 -2.17 3.01
CA ASP A 225 23.17 -2.32 2.62
C ASP A 225 24.03 -1.05 2.75
N SER A 226 23.40 0.09 2.99
CA SER A 226 24.07 1.38 3.11
C SER A 226 23.24 2.39 3.93
N PRO A 227 23.89 3.42 4.50
CA PRO A 227 23.16 4.54 5.13
C PRO A 227 22.28 5.28 4.11
N ARG A 228 21.14 5.81 4.57
CA ARG A 228 20.19 6.55 3.73
C ARG A 228 20.84 7.73 2.99
N GLU A 229 21.81 8.35 3.58
CA GLU A 229 22.56 9.48 3.03
C GLU A 229 23.35 9.13 1.76
N GLU A 230 23.63 7.83 1.55
CA GLU A 230 24.31 7.32 0.36
C GLU A 230 23.36 6.83 -0.72
N TRP A 231 22.04 6.74 -0.41
CA TRP A 231 21.07 6.27 -1.39
C TRP A 231 20.88 7.27 -2.51
N ARG A 232 20.61 6.76 -3.70
CA ARG A 232 20.27 7.52 -4.88
C ARG A 232 18.87 7.20 -5.35
N ILE A 233 18.21 8.19 -5.93
CA ILE A 233 16.93 8.05 -6.61
C ILE A 233 17.17 8.29 -8.09
N ALA A 234 16.57 7.43 -8.94
CA ALA A 234 16.44 7.68 -10.36
C ALA A 234 14.96 7.90 -10.71
N ILE A 235 14.66 9.03 -11.34
CA ILE A 235 13.32 9.44 -11.72
C ILE A 235 13.25 9.51 -13.24
N GLY A 236 12.54 8.55 -13.86
CA GLY A 236 12.30 8.49 -15.29
C GLY A 236 11.13 9.38 -15.72
N ALA A 237 11.28 10.69 -15.66
CA ALA A 237 10.25 11.66 -16.03
C ALA A 237 10.86 12.86 -16.75
N LYS A 238 10.03 13.65 -17.48
CA LYS A 238 10.46 14.86 -18.21
C LYS A 238 9.96 16.14 -17.56
N THR A 239 8.84 16.07 -16.86
CA THR A 239 8.12 17.26 -16.37
C THR A 239 7.99 17.23 -14.85
N HIS A 240 8.31 18.36 -14.22
CA HIS A 240 8.06 18.67 -12.81
C HIS A 240 6.93 19.68 -12.69
N TRP A 241 6.01 19.45 -11.76
CA TRP A 241 4.90 20.37 -11.44
C TRP A 241 5.34 21.33 -10.33
N LYS A 242 5.23 22.64 -10.58
CA LYS A 242 5.52 23.67 -9.57
C LYS A 242 4.47 23.63 -8.47
N LEU A 243 4.92 23.65 -7.21
CA LEU A 243 4.08 23.55 -6.04
C LEU A 243 4.07 24.85 -5.23
N GLU A 244 2.90 25.18 -4.68
CA GLU A 244 2.79 26.18 -3.62
C GLU A 244 3.27 25.60 -2.26
N PRO A 245 3.45 26.46 -1.20
CA PRO A 245 3.95 25.99 0.10
C PRO A 245 3.14 24.84 0.74
N ARG A 246 1.83 24.73 0.45
CA ARG A 246 0.98 23.64 0.93
C ARG A 246 1.13 22.33 0.14
N LYS A 247 2.10 22.30 -0.79
CA LYS A 247 2.34 21.17 -1.69
C LYS A 247 1.17 20.86 -2.64
N LEU A 248 0.48 21.89 -3.09
CA LEU A 248 -0.54 21.82 -4.13
C LEU A 248 0.05 22.36 -5.46
N PRO A 249 -0.23 21.73 -6.60
CA PRO A 249 0.22 22.22 -7.88
C PRO A 249 -0.38 23.59 -8.22
N THR A 250 0.46 24.49 -8.71
CA THR A 250 0.04 25.83 -9.16
C THR A 250 -0.69 25.82 -10.51
N GLY A 251 -0.58 24.73 -11.25
CA GLY A 251 -0.99 24.63 -12.66
C GLY A 251 0.15 24.86 -13.64
N GLU A 252 1.33 25.29 -13.15
CA GLU A 252 2.53 25.47 -13.96
C GLU A 252 3.45 24.25 -13.87
N THR A 253 4.18 24.02 -14.96
CA THR A 253 5.19 22.97 -15.07
C THR A 253 6.52 23.54 -15.53
N GLU A 254 7.57 22.73 -15.37
CA GLU A 254 8.90 23.01 -15.90
C GLU A 254 9.59 21.70 -16.29
N PRO A 255 10.61 21.72 -17.16
CA PRO A 255 11.46 20.56 -17.40
C PRO A 255 12.05 20.06 -16.08
N ILE A 256 12.02 18.74 -15.84
CA ILE A 256 12.56 18.15 -14.61
C ILE A 256 14.03 18.54 -14.35
N THR A 257 14.81 18.71 -15.41
CA THR A 257 16.22 19.09 -15.33
C THR A 257 16.47 20.51 -14.78
N ARG A 258 15.44 21.38 -14.74
CA ARG A 258 15.51 22.65 -14.03
C ARG A 258 15.40 22.48 -12.51
N PHE A 259 14.61 21.54 -12.09
CA PHE A 259 14.37 21.23 -10.67
C PHE A 259 15.44 20.28 -10.11
N LEU A 260 15.73 19.20 -10.85
CA LEU A 260 16.77 18.22 -10.55
C LEU A 260 17.73 18.16 -11.75
N PRO A 261 18.96 18.71 -11.66
CA PRO A 261 19.89 18.76 -12.78
C PRO A 261 20.22 17.40 -13.39
N ASP A 262 20.32 16.36 -12.55
CA ASP A 262 20.45 14.96 -12.99
C ASP A 262 19.39 14.08 -12.28
N PRO A 263 18.18 13.98 -12.86
CA PRO A 263 17.09 13.21 -12.24
C PRO A 263 17.33 11.71 -12.17
N LYS A 264 18.34 11.19 -12.85
CA LYS A 264 18.71 9.77 -12.81
C LYS A 264 19.70 9.44 -11.67
N HIS A 265 20.32 10.43 -11.03
CA HIS A 265 21.35 10.24 -10.01
C HIS A 265 21.20 11.21 -8.83
N VAL A 266 19.98 11.32 -8.29
CA VAL A 266 19.68 12.23 -7.18
C VAL A 266 20.09 11.59 -5.85
N LEU A 267 21.05 12.17 -5.13
CA LEU A 267 21.39 11.74 -3.77
C LEU A 267 20.28 12.13 -2.80
N VAL A 268 19.79 11.18 -2.02
CA VAL A 268 18.67 11.37 -1.08
C VAL A 268 19.00 12.44 -0.01
N LYS A 269 20.27 12.55 0.39
CA LYS A 269 20.72 13.56 1.37
C LYS A 269 20.62 15.00 0.86
N ASP A 270 20.69 15.20 -0.46
CA ASP A 270 20.77 16.52 -1.07
C ASP A 270 19.38 17.09 -1.43
N VAL A 271 18.31 16.32 -1.20
CA VAL A 271 16.95 16.72 -1.56
C VAL A 271 15.95 16.48 -0.44
N MET A 272 14.88 17.26 -0.48
CA MET A 272 13.70 17.11 0.39
C MET A 272 12.46 17.17 -0.49
N LEU A 273 12.18 16.04 -1.15
CA LEU A 273 11.10 15.93 -2.12
C LEU A 273 9.76 15.66 -1.42
N ASP A 274 8.73 16.26 -1.91
CA ASP A 274 7.31 15.94 -1.81
C ASP A 274 6.72 16.50 -3.12
N ASP A 275 7.18 15.92 -4.26
CA ASP A 275 7.12 16.56 -5.57
C ASP A 275 6.57 15.63 -6.64
N ILE A 276 5.92 16.23 -7.64
CA ILE A 276 5.09 15.57 -8.65
C ILE A 276 5.79 15.61 -10.00
N PHE A 277 5.88 14.44 -10.62
CA PHE A 277 6.51 14.25 -11.92
C PHE A 277 5.55 13.59 -12.90
N THR A 278 5.51 14.11 -14.14
CA THR A 278 4.71 13.58 -15.25
C THR A 278 5.56 13.41 -16.50
N ASP A 279 4.93 13.05 -17.63
CA ASP A 279 5.63 12.69 -18.86
C ASP A 279 6.69 11.63 -18.59
N LEU A 280 6.25 10.55 -17.93
CA LEU A 280 7.10 9.45 -17.50
C LEU A 280 7.74 8.77 -18.72
N GLU A 281 9.05 8.53 -18.64
CA GLU A 281 9.81 7.78 -19.65
C GLU A 281 9.43 6.31 -19.57
N ARG A 282 8.97 5.75 -20.68
CA ARG A 282 8.40 4.39 -20.71
C ARG A 282 9.21 3.45 -21.57
N ASP A 283 9.31 2.20 -21.11
CA ASP A 283 9.89 1.10 -21.88
C ASP A 283 8.96 0.66 -23.02
N GLU A 284 9.41 -0.31 -23.82
CA GLU A 284 8.65 -0.90 -24.94
C GLU A 284 7.30 -1.52 -24.52
N ARG A 285 7.14 -1.85 -23.24
CA ARG A 285 5.89 -2.36 -22.66
C ARG A 285 5.02 -1.26 -22.05
N GLY A 286 5.38 0.02 -22.26
CA GLY A 286 4.67 1.18 -21.75
C GLY A 286 4.86 1.43 -20.25
N ARG A 287 5.84 0.81 -19.57
CA ARG A 287 6.08 0.96 -18.15
C ARG A 287 7.18 1.99 -17.90
N ALA A 288 6.93 2.89 -16.95
CA ALA A 288 7.95 3.78 -16.43
C ALA A 288 8.64 3.16 -15.20
N THR A 289 9.86 3.57 -14.90
CA THR A 289 10.61 3.06 -13.75
C THR A 289 11.10 4.19 -12.87
N LEU A 290 10.88 4.05 -11.57
CA LEU A 290 11.54 4.80 -10.50
C LEU A 290 12.43 3.84 -9.74
N SER A 291 13.65 4.24 -9.40
CA SER A 291 14.59 3.36 -8.68
C SER A 291 15.12 4.02 -7.42
N LEU A 292 15.18 3.25 -6.35
CA LEU A 292 15.95 3.55 -5.14
C LEU A 292 17.18 2.65 -5.14
N VAL A 293 18.38 3.24 -5.13
CA VAL A 293 19.65 2.55 -5.34
C VAL A 293 20.57 2.77 -4.14
N GLY A 294 21.03 1.69 -3.52
CA GLY A 294 22.03 1.63 -2.48
C GLY A 294 23.39 1.24 -3.02
N LYS A 295 24.15 0.48 -2.24
CA LYS A 295 25.47 0.00 -2.62
C LYS A 295 25.39 -1.26 -3.50
N ALA A 296 24.58 -2.22 -3.13
CA ALA A 296 24.29 -3.46 -3.86
C ALA A 296 22.79 -3.69 -4.03
N GLN A 297 21.98 -3.19 -3.08
CA GLN A 297 20.53 -3.29 -3.11
C GLN A 297 19.92 -2.19 -3.98
N GLN A 298 18.83 -2.55 -4.64
CA GLN A 298 18.01 -1.61 -5.44
C GLN A 298 16.54 -2.04 -5.35
N VAL A 299 15.65 -1.07 -5.35
CA VAL A 299 14.20 -1.28 -5.50
C VAL A 299 13.74 -0.50 -6.71
N ASP A 300 13.18 -1.21 -7.69
CA ASP A 300 12.52 -0.63 -8.85
C ASP A 300 11.00 -0.65 -8.66
N VAL A 301 10.36 0.49 -8.87
CA VAL A 301 8.91 0.60 -9.01
C VAL A 301 8.60 0.85 -10.49
N LEU A 302 8.04 -0.18 -11.13
CA LEU A 302 7.60 -0.11 -12.52
C LEU A 302 6.13 0.31 -12.55
N ILE A 303 5.82 1.32 -13.32
CA ILE A 303 4.52 2.01 -13.33
C ILE A 303 3.85 1.79 -14.67
N GLY A 304 2.66 1.18 -14.68
CA GLY A 304 1.88 0.94 -15.89
C GLY A 304 1.33 2.23 -16.52
N PRO A 305 0.89 2.17 -17.80
CA PRO A 305 0.63 3.36 -18.62
C PRO A 305 -0.51 4.26 -18.13
N LYS A 306 -1.50 3.74 -17.39
CA LYS A 306 -2.59 4.56 -16.85
C LYS A 306 -2.23 5.26 -15.54
N PHE A 307 -1.17 4.84 -14.84
CA PHE A 307 -0.55 5.68 -13.82
C PHE A 307 0.35 6.70 -14.51
N ARG A 308 -0.17 7.91 -14.74
CA ARG A 308 0.49 8.97 -15.52
C ARG A 308 1.42 9.84 -14.71
N THR A 309 1.37 9.70 -13.39
CA THR A 309 2.05 10.54 -12.42
C THR A 309 2.87 9.69 -11.48
N ALA A 310 4.05 10.15 -11.15
CA ALA A 310 4.84 9.68 -10.03
C ALA A 310 5.03 10.82 -9.03
N LEU A 311 4.67 10.59 -7.77
CA LEU A 311 5.10 11.47 -6.69
C LEU A 311 6.26 10.81 -5.97
N VAL A 312 7.30 11.58 -5.67
CA VAL A 312 8.46 11.13 -4.90
C VAL A 312 8.50 11.89 -3.59
N TYR A 313 8.50 11.15 -2.49
CA TYR A 313 8.59 11.74 -1.16
C TYR A 313 9.83 11.23 -0.41
N THR A 314 10.68 12.16 0.00
CA THR A 314 11.85 11.89 0.83
C THR A 314 11.63 12.50 2.21
N PRO A 315 11.09 11.74 3.20
CA PRO A 315 10.79 12.29 4.52
C PRO A 315 12.01 12.99 5.13
N PRO A 316 11.87 14.23 5.66
CA PRO A 316 12.97 14.89 6.33
C PRO A 316 13.38 14.15 7.61
N ALA A 317 14.68 14.15 7.94
CA ALA A 317 15.12 13.76 9.26
C ALA A 317 14.83 14.91 10.25
N PRO A 318 14.23 14.67 11.42
CA PRO A 318 13.91 13.40 12.07
C PRO A 318 12.42 13.02 11.97
N ALA A 319 11.79 13.09 10.82
CA ALA A 319 10.39 12.67 10.65
C ALA A 319 10.22 11.20 11.06
N VAL A 320 9.76 10.98 12.27
CA VAL A 320 9.41 9.66 12.82
C VAL A 320 7.96 9.40 12.45
N PRO A 321 7.56 8.20 12.03
CA PRO A 321 8.30 6.93 11.96
C PRO A 321 8.93 6.62 10.60
N MET A 322 8.73 7.45 9.57
CA MET A 322 9.16 7.17 8.17
C MET A 322 10.65 7.48 7.89
N ARG A 323 11.41 7.81 8.92
CA ARG A 323 12.85 8.04 8.86
C ARG A 323 13.58 6.83 8.27
N GLY A 324 14.52 7.08 7.35
CA GLY A 324 15.25 6.01 6.67
C GLY A 324 14.43 5.33 5.56
N SER A 325 13.57 6.07 4.89
CA SER A 325 12.81 5.57 3.74
C SER A 325 12.63 6.61 2.64
N VAL A 326 12.18 6.15 1.47
CA VAL A 326 11.75 6.97 0.34
C VAL A 326 10.41 6.39 -0.13
N ALA A 327 9.44 7.25 -0.46
CA ALA A 327 8.21 6.81 -1.10
C ALA A 327 8.25 7.09 -2.60
N PHE A 328 7.77 6.11 -3.37
CA PHE A 328 7.42 6.27 -4.78
C PHE A 328 5.93 6.00 -4.92
N GLU A 329 5.19 7.01 -5.35
CA GLU A 329 3.74 6.96 -5.39
C GLU A 329 3.24 6.91 -6.84
N PRO A 330 2.89 5.72 -7.37
CA PRO A 330 2.18 5.63 -8.64
C PRO A 330 0.79 6.24 -8.49
N MET A 331 0.45 7.24 -9.32
CA MET A 331 -0.84 7.89 -9.31
C MET A 331 -1.43 7.99 -10.72
N ALA A 332 -2.75 7.82 -10.84
CA ALA A 332 -3.45 7.98 -12.12
C ALA A 332 -3.54 9.44 -12.57
N ALA A 333 -3.47 10.37 -11.62
CA ALA A 333 -3.54 11.81 -11.85
C ALA A 333 -2.65 12.55 -10.84
N ILE A 334 -2.37 13.83 -11.08
CA ILE A 334 -1.59 14.67 -10.16
C ILE A 334 -2.37 14.97 -8.87
N THR A 335 -1.67 15.46 -7.84
CA THR A 335 -2.30 16.05 -6.64
C THR A 335 -3.32 17.10 -7.06
N ASN A 336 -4.48 17.13 -6.40
CA ASN A 336 -5.55 18.09 -6.66
C ASN A 336 -6.17 18.03 -8.06
N ALA A 337 -5.98 16.93 -8.78
CA ALA A 337 -6.37 16.81 -10.19
C ALA A 337 -7.86 17.10 -10.43
N LEU A 338 -8.74 16.63 -9.52
CA LEU A 338 -10.19 16.84 -9.61
C LEU A 338 -10.55 18.32 -9.65
N ASN A 339 -9.96 19.11 -8.76
CA ASN A 339 -10.24 20.54 -8.63
C ASN A 339 -9.47 21.36 -9.70
N LEU A 340 -8.26 20.96 -10.05
CA LEU A 340 -7.50 21.60 -11.12
C LEU A 340 -8.14 21.38 -12.50
N THR A 341 -8.77 20.24 -12.72
CA THR A 341 -9.54 19.99 -13.95
C THR A 341 -10.72 20.93 -14.06
N GLN A 342 -11.47 21.16 -12.98
CA GLN A 342 -12.56 22.13 -12.93
C GLN A 342 -12.08 23.57 -13.21
N LYS A 343 -10.86 23.90 -12.76
CA LYS A 343 -10.21 25.20 -13.01
C LYS A 343 -9.60 25.34 -14.41
N GLY A 344 -9.62 24.27 -15.22
CA GLY A 344 -8.98 24.23 -16.55
C GLY A 344 -7.46 24.15 -16.52
N LEU A 345 -6.86 23.88 -15.35
CA LEU A 345 -5.40 23.82 -15.14
C LEU A 345 -4.82 22.40 -15.30
N TYR A 346 -5.66 21.36 -15.34
CA TYR A 346 -5.27 19.98 -15.61
C TYR A 346 -6.24 19.35 -16.60
N LYS A 347 -5.73 18.71 -17.65
CA LYS A 347 -6.54 18.19 -18.78
C LYS A 347 -6.50 16.67 -18.93
N GLU A 348 -5.69 15.97 -18.12
CA GLU A 348 -5.42 14.54 -18.28
C GLU A 348 -6.17 13.67 -17.28
N LEU A 349 -7.16 14.22 -16.58
CA LEU A 349 -7.97 13.46 -15.64
C LEU A 349 -8.70 12.33 -16.36
N GLN A 350 -8.43 11.11 -15.93
CA GLN A 350 -9.09 9.90 -16.43
C GLN A 350 -10.47 9.76 -15.79
N SER A 351 -11.33 8.99 -16.45
CA SER A 351 -12.68 8.69 -15.95
C SER A 351 -13.14 7.35 -16.47
N ILE A 352 -14.19 6.82 -15.84
CA ILE A 352 -14.92 5.64 -16.26
C ILE A 352 -16.32 6.08 -16.68
N GLU A 353 -16.73 5.70 -17.90
CA GLU A 353 -18.09 5.88 -18.38
C GLU A 353 -19.07 4.98 -17.60
N PRO A 354 -20.37 5.29 -17.55
CA PRO A 354 -21.38 4.44 -16.95
C PRO A 354 -21.26 2.98 -17.40
N GLY A 355 -21.21 2.05 -16.44
CA GLY A 355 -21.04 0.61 -16.71
C GLY A 355 -19.69 0.18 -17.26
N GLY A 356 -18.74 1.11 -17.41
CA GLY A 356 -17.37 0.84 -17.83
C GLY A 356 -16.45 0.37 -16.72
N SER A 357 -15.17 0.18 -17.04
CA SER A 357 -14.13 -0.19 -16.09
C SER A 357 -12.80 0.51 -16.35
N TRP A 358 -11.99 0.63 -15.31
CA TRP A 358 -10.60 1.05 -15.36
C TRP A 358 -9.75 -0.01 -14.65
N GLU A 359 -8.60 -0.35 -15.21
CA GLU A 359 -7.66 -1.25 -14.58
C GLU A 359 -6.23 -0.87 -14.92
N GLU A 360 -5.32 -1.07 -13.97
CA GLU A 360 -3.89 -0.83 -14.13
C GLU A 360 -3.07 -1.59 -13.09
N SER A 361 -1.79 -1.81 -13.41
CA SER A 361 -0.80 -2.43 -12.53
C SER A 361 0.40 -1.53 -12.29
N PHE A 362 1.06 -1.73 -11.14
CA PHE A 362 2.45 -1.39 -10.94
C PHE A 362 3.17 -2.56 -10.26
N TRP A 363 4.50 -2.56 -10.34
CA TRP A 363 5.32 -3.66 -9.82
C TRP A 363 6.41 -3.11 -8.91
N ILE A 364 6.69 -3.84 -7.84
CA ILE A 364 7.82 -3.61 -6.94
C ILE A 364 8.81 -4.74 -7.15
N ARG A 365 10.02 -4.40 -7.62
CA ARG A 365 11.07 -5.37 -7.93
C ARG A 365 12.32 -5.07 -7.14
N PRO A 366 12.65 -5.86 -6.10
CA PRO A 366 13.90 -5.75 -5.36
C PRO A 366 15.02 -6.46 -6.10
N HIS A 367 16.25 -5.95 -5.93
CA HIS A 367 17.50 -6.52 -6.42
C HIS A 367 18.56 -6.45 -5.32
N GLY A 368 19.43 -7.44 -5.24
CA GLY A 368 20.61 -7.43 -4.37
C GLY A 368 20.34 -7.62 -2.87
N PHE A 369 19.09 -7.95 -2.48
CA PHE A 369 18.74 -8.28 -1.10
C PHE A 369 19.22 -9.67 -0.70
#